data_eb48979abc9f922c6104a18d4c9dce2c
#
_entry.id   eb48979abc9f922c6104a18d4c9dce2c
#
_cell.length_a   1.000
_cell.length_b   1.000
_cell.length_c   1.000
_cell.angle_alpha   90.00
_cell.angle_beta   90.00
_cell.angle_gamma   90.00
#
_symmetry.space_group_name_H-M   'P 1'
#
loop_
_entity.id
_entity.type
_entity.pdbx_description
1 polymer ?
#
loop_
_entity_poly.entity_id
_entity_poly.type
_entity_poly.pdbx_seq_one_letter_code
_entity_poly.pdbx_strand_id
1 'polypeptide(L)'
;MTPPELVIRRAARADVDLVLSAGDLLSTPPTAEWTTDFLDRGSNLLVLALQDEVPVGMLVAVETGHLGASPDLFVYGIRVREDLRGMGIAHRLVEKAVEVAEESGCSKVWGSMQVPDDLTQDPPPSPPEGITAEPSTFVIPIP
;
A
#
# COMPACT_ATOMS: atom_id res chain seq x y z
N MET A 1 27.85 1.10 12.59
CA MET A 1 27.34 1.01 11.21
C MET A 1 25.95 1.64 11.15
N THR A 2 25.76 2.58 10.28
CA THR A 2 24.45 3.22 10.12
C THR A 2 23.53 2.26 9.36
N PRO A 3 22.32 1.98 9.86
CA PRO A 3 21.41 1.14 9.11
C PRO A 3 21.07 1.78 7.77
N PRO A 4 20.79 0.98 6.72
CA PRO A 4 20.40 1.53 5.42
C PRO A 4 19.19 2.44 5.56
N GLU A 5 19.22 3.55 4.86
CA GLU A 5 18.10 4.48 4.88
C GLU A 5 16.92 3.89 4.12
N LEU A 6 15.75 3.96 4.74
CA LEU A 6 14.50 3.54 4.12
C LEU A 6 13.87 4.74 3.42
N VAL A 7 13.65 4.61 2.12
CA VAL A 7 13.01 5.65 1.30
C VAL A 7 11.62 5.18 0.92
N ILE A 8 10.62 6.01 1.19
CA ILE A 8 9.24 5.74 0.81
C ILE A 8 8.84 6.77 -0.24
N ARG A 9 8.47 6.31 -1.43
CA ARG A 9 8.08 7.24 -2.49
C ARG A 9 7.05 6.65 -3.44
N ARG A 10 6.30 7.53 -4.09
CA ARG A 10 5.36 7.13 -5.13
C ARG A 10 6.14 6.68 -6.36
N ALA A 11 5.74 5.55 -6.94
CA ALA A 11 6.31 5.07 -8.18
C ALA A 11 5.76 5.86 -9.37
N ALA A 12 6.60 6.08 -10.36
CA ALA A 12 6.25 6.73 -11.61
C ALA A 12 6.62 5.81 -12.78
N ARG A 13 6.26 6.21 -13.99
CA ARG A 13 6.53 5.41 -15.20
C ARG A 13 8.00 5.02 -15.34
N ALA A 14 8.91 5.88 -14.92
CA ALA A 14 10.36 5.59 -14.97
C ALA A 14 10.76 4.43 -14.03
N ASP A 15 9.87 4.02 -13.12
CA ASP A 15 10.15 2.98 -12.13
C ASP A 15 9.72 1.58 -12.57
N VAL A 16 9.33 1.39 -13.82
CA VAL A 16 8.85 0.08 -14.31
C VAL A 16 9.84 -1.04 -13.99
N ASP A 17 11.12 -0.85 -14.31
CA ASP A 17 12.13 -1.87 -14.05
C ASP A 17 12.30 -2.17 -12.56
N LEU A 18 12.18 -1.14 -11.74
CA LEU A 18 12.26 -1.27 -10.29
C LEU A 18 11.08 -2.10 -9.76
N VAL A 19 9.87 -1.84 -10.27
CA VAL A 19 8.68 -2.61 -9.90
C VAL A 19 8.83 -4.07 -10.33
N LEU A 20 9.34 -4.31 -11.54
CA LEU A 20 9.55 -5.68 -12.04
C LEU A 20 10.54 -6.43 -11.17
N SER A 21 11.57 -5.75 -10.65
CA SER A 21 12.56 -6.37 -9.76
C SER A 21 11.94 -6.83 -8.43
N ALA A 22 10.78 -6.29 -8.08
CA ALA A 22 10.05 -6.62 -6.85
C ALA A 22 8.87 -7.57 -7.11
N GLY A 23 8.83 -8.21 -8.26
CA GLY A 23 7.70 -9.07 -8.65
C GLY A 23 7.43 -10.21 -7.68
N ASP A 24 8.44 -10.64 -6.93
CA ASP A 24 8.30 -11.67 -5.89
C ASP A 24 7.44 -11.22 -4.70
N LEU A 25 7.20 -9.92 -4.53
CA LEU A 25 6.30 -9.40 -3.50
C LEU A 25 4.84 -9.56 -3.89
N LEU A 26 4.56 -9.80 -5.16
CA LEU A 26 3.19 -9.97 -5.67
C LEU A 26 2.88 -11.44 -5.85
N SER A 27 1.59 -11.79 -5.71
CA SER A 27 1.12 -13.17 -5.93
C SER A 27 1.37 -13.62 -7.36
N THR A 28 1.26 -12.69 -8.30
CA THR A 28 1.52 -12.93 -9.73
C THR A 28 2.51 -11.87 -10.18
N PRO A 29 3.70 -12.28 -10.67
CA PRO A 29 4.68 -11.30 -11.15
C PRO A 29 4.09 -10.46 -12.29
N PRO A 30 4.24 -9.14 -12.26
CA PRO A 30 3.69 -8.29 -13.31
C PRO A 30 4.56 -8.34 -14.58
N THR A 31 3.95 -8.02 -15.73
CA THR A 31 4.69 -7.80 -16.96
C THR A 31 5.03 -6.31 -17.08
N ALA A 32 6.00 -6.00 -17.94
CA ALA A 32 6.36 -4.62 -18.21
C ALA A 32 5.17 -3.83 -18.78
N GLU A 33 4.39 -4.47 -19.65
CA GLU A 33 3.20 -3.84 -20.25
C GLU A 33 2.15 -3.50 -19.18
N TRP A 34 1.80 -4.47 -18.34
CA TRP A 34 0.81 -4.23 -17.29
C TRP A 34 1.29 -3.19 -16.28
N THR A 35 2.56 -3.19 -15.95
CA THR A 35 3.14 -2.22 -15.03
C THR A 35 3.09 -0.82 -15.62
N THR A 36 3.45 -0.66 -16.88
CA THR A 36 3.39 0.63 -17.58
C THR A 36 1.94 1.14 -17.62
N ASP A 37 0.99 0.28 -18.00
CA ASP A 37 -0.42 0.65 -18.07
C ASP A 37 -0.94 1.08 -16.69
N PHE A 38 -0.56 0.36 -15.65
CA PHE A 38 -0.96 0.70 -14.28
C PHE A 38 -0.43 2.08 -13.88
N LEU A 39 0.85 2.32 -14.13
CA LEU A 39 1.49 3.59 -13.73
C LEU A 39 1.02 4.78 -14.58
N ASP A 40 0.57 4.54 -15.80
CA ASP A 40 0.05 5.59 -16.68
C ASP A 40 -1.35 6.08 -16.30
N ARG A 41 -2.08 5.31 -15.49
CA ARG A 41 -3.42 5.71 -15.04
C ARG A 41 -3.30 6.57 -13.79
N GLY A 42 -3.70 7.85 -13.90
CA GLY A 42 -3.57 8.81 -12.81
C GLY A 42 -4.33 8.47 -11.54
N SER A 43 -5.38 7.65 -11.63
CA SER A 43 -6.14 7.19 -10.46
C SER A 43 -5.45 6.06 -9.70
N ASN A 44 -4.47 5.40 -10.30
CA ASN A 44 -3.73 4.33 -9.65
C ASN A 44 -2.57 4.90 -8.81
N LEU A 45 -2.33 4.27 -7.69
CA LEU A 45 -1.22 4.64 -6.81
C LEU A 45 -0.39 3.41 -6.50
N LEU A 46 0.91 3.52 -6.69
CA LEU A 46 1.87 2.54 -6.24
C LEU A 46 2.90 3.28 -5.39
N VAL A 47 3.03 2.86 -4.13
CA VAL A 47 4.05 3.40 -3.23
C VAL A 47 5.09 2.31 -3.00
N LEU A 48 6.36 2.69 -3.11
CA LEU A 48 7.49 1.77 -2.92
C LEU A 48 8.25 2.13 -1.66
N ALA A 49 8.63 1.11 -0.90
CA ALA A 49 9.61 1.23 0.17
C ALA A 49 10.93 0.67 -0.35
N LEU A 50 11.96 1.49 -0.35
CA LEU A 50 13.28 1.14 -0.89
C LEU A 50 14.32 1.18 0.22
N GLN A 51 15.17 0.15 0.23
CA GLN A 51 16.33 0.10 1.12
C GLN A 51 17.55 -0.10 0.24
N ASP A 52 18.47 0.87 0.23
CA ASP A 52 19.62 0.88 -0.70
C ASP A 52 19.17 0.68 -2.16
N GLU A 53 18.10 1.40 -2.56
CA GLU A 53 17.54 1.35 -3.91
C GLU A 53 16.90 -0.01 -4.28
N VAL A 54 16.76 -0.91 -3.30
CA VAL A 54 16.11 -2.22 -3.50
C VAL A 54 14.70 -2.17 -2.92
N PRO A 55 13.65 -2.53 -3.70
CA PRO A 55 12.30 -2.57 -3.18
C PRO A 55 12.14 -3.62 -2.09
N VAL A 56 11.69 -3.19 -0.92
CA VAL A 56 11.45 -4.08 0.22
C VAL A 56 9.98 -4.10 0.64
N GLY A 57 9.17 -3.21 0.08
CA GLY A 57 7.75 -3.17 0.32
C GLY A 57 7.03 -2.37 -0.74
N MET A 58 5.72 -2.58 -0.85
CA MET A 58 4.87 -1.82 -1.77
C MET A 58 3.45 -1.73 -1.25
N LEU A 59 2.77 -0.66 -1.64
CA LEU A 59 1.36 -0.44 -1.39
C LEU A 59 0.70 -0.13 -2.72
N VAL A 60 -0.40 -0.82 -3.01
CA VAL A 60 -1.14 -0.64 -4.26
C VAL A 60 -2.54 -0.13 -3.93
N ALA A 61 -2.93 0.97 -4.56
CA ALA A 61 -4.21 1.61 -4.28
C ALA A 61 -4.81 2.24 -5.53
N VAL A 62 -6.07 2.58 -5.46
CA VAL A 62 -6.78 3.27 -6.54
C VAL A 62 -7.66 4.37 -5.94
N GLU A 63 -7.62 5.55 -6.56
CA GLU A 63 -8.50 6.64 -6.21
C GLU A 63 -9.87 6.37 -6.84
N THR A 64 -10.89 6.31 -6.00
CA THR A 64 -12.27 6.02 -6.43
C THR A 64 -13.07 7.30 -6.42
N GLY A 65 -13.50 7.74 -7.60
CA GLY A 65 -14.35 8.93 -7.71
C GLY A 65 -15.80 8.60 -7.39
N HIS A 66 -16.49 9.55 -6.80
CA HIS A 66 -17.89 9.45 -6.46
C HIS A 66 -18.68 10.58 -7.10
N LEU A 67 -19.89 10.28 -7.55
CA LEU A 67 -20.77 11.29 -8.07
C LEU A 67 -21.32 12.13 -6.92
N GLY A 68 -20.93 13.42 -6.88
CA GLY A 68 -21.43 14.35 -5.86
C GLY A 68 -20.71 14.29 -4.51
N ALA A 69 -19.58 13.59 -4.42
CA ALA A 69 -18.80 13.50 -3.18
C ALA A 69 -17.31 13.49 -3.47
N SER A 70 -16.49 13.76 -2.45
CA SER A 70 -15.04 13.67 -2.57
C SER A 70 -14.59 12.25 -2.87
N PRO A 71 -13.49 12.06 -3.61
CA PRO A 71 -12.97 10.72 -3.88
C PRO A 71 -12.42 10.07 -2.62
N ASP A 72 -12.26 8.76 -2.68
CA ASP A 72 -11.59 7.96 -1.66
C ASP A 72 -10.34 7.34 -2.27
N LEU A 73 -9.37 6.99 -1.43
CA LEU A 73 -8.26 6.13 -1.83
C LEU A 73 -8.50 4.73 -1.27
N PHE A 74 -8.69 3.77 -2.15
CA PHE A 74 -8.88 2.36 -1.78
C PHE A 74 -7.56 1.61 -1.89
N VAL A 75 -7.06 1.10 -0.76
CA VAL A 75 -5.84 0.30 -0.70
C VAL A 75 -6.23 -1.18 -0.82
N TYR A 76 -5.73 -1.86 -1.85
CA TYR A 76 -6.05 -3.26 -2.06
C TYR A 76 -4.84 -4.18 -2.01
N GLY A 77 -3.66 -3.65 -1.75
CA GLY A 77 -2.46 -4.47 -1.55
C GLY A 77 -1.40 -3.74 -0.75
N ILE A 78 -0.89 -4.40 0.29
CA ILE A 78 0.31 -3.97 1.02
C ILE A 78 1.17 -5.20 1.16
N ARG A 79 2.40 -5.11 0.69
CA ARG A 79 3.36 -6.22 0.76
C ARG A 79 4.67 -5.71 1.33
N VAL A 80 5.23 -6.47 2.25
CA VAL A 80 6.54 -6.20 2.84
C VAL A 80 7.33 -7.51 2.83
N ARG A 81 8.60 -7.43 2.52
CA ARG A 81 9.46 -8.62 2.56
C ARG A 81 9.39 -9.26 3.94
N GLU A 82 9.27 -10.57 3.95
CA GLU A 82 9.02 -11.34 5.17
C GLU A 82 10.06 -11.09 6.26
N ASP A 83 11.32 -11.02 5.89
CA ASP A 83 12.42 -10.78 6.82
C ASP A 83 12.46 -9.36 7.39
N LEU A 84 11.67 -8.46 6.84
CA LEU A 84 11.58 -7.06 7.29
C LEU A 84 10.24 -6.72 7.92
N ARG A 85 9.37 -7.68 8.12
CA ARG A 85 8.09 -7.46 8.78
C ARG A 85 8.31 -7.11 10.24
N GLY A 86 7.41 -6.30 10.79
CA GLY A 86 7.50 -5.84 12.18
C GLY A 86 8.44 -4.65 12.38
N MET A 87 8.98 -4.06 11.31
CA MET A 87 9.88 -2.93 11.38
C MET A 87 9.21 -1.59 11.01
N GLY A 88 7.89 -1.57 10.90
CA GLY A 88 7.14 -0.34 10.64
C GLY A 88 7.09 0.07 9.16
N ILE A 89 7.52 -0.79 8.24
CA ILE A 89 7.53 -0.45 6.81
C ILE A 89 6.10 -0.28 6.29
N ALA A 90 5.18 -1.20 6.64
CA ALA A 90 3.79 -1.10 6.23
C ALA A 90 3.15 0.20 6.73
N HIS A 91 3.44 0.58 7.95
CA HIS A 91 2.96 1.83 8.54
C HIS A 91 3.43 3.05 7.72
N ARG A 92 4.71 3.07 7.34
CA ARG A 92 5.26 4.16 6.54
C ARG A 92 4.67 4.21 5.13
N LEU A 93 4.37 3.04 4.55
CA LEU A 93 3.68 2.97 3.25
C LEU A 93 2.29 3.59 3.34
N VAL A 94 1.55 3.28 4.40
CA VAL A 94 0.21 3.85 4.62
C VAL A 94 0.29 5.35 4.88
N GLU A 95 1.26 5.83 5.64
CA GLU A 95 1.47 7.27 5.84
C GLU A 95 1.66 8.00 4.52
N LYS A 96 2.43 7.42 3.61
CA LYS A 96 2.65 8.01 2.28
C LYS A 96 1.35 8.02 1.47
N ALA A 97 0.57 6.94 1.55
CA ALA A 97 -0.73 6.87 0.88
C ALA A 97 -1.68 7.95 1.40
N VAL A 98 -1.70 8.19 2.70
CA VAL A 98 -2.51 9.26 3.31
C VAL A 98 -2.06 10.63 2.82
N GLU A 99 -0.76 10.86 2.73
CA GLU A 99 -0.20 12.12 2.22
C GLU A 99 -0.66 12.36 0.76
N VAL A 100 -0.57 11.34 -0.09
CA VAL A 100 -1.01 11.44 -1.49
C VAL A 100 -2.52 11.67 -1.57
N ALA A 101 -3.30 10.95 -0.76
CA ALA A 101 -4.75 11.10 -0.72
C ALA A 101 -5.16 12.52 -0.30
N GLU A 102 -4.47 13.08 0.68
CA GLU A 102 -4.71 14.44 1.15
C GLU A 102 -4.44 15.45 0.04
N GLU A 103 -3.34 15.31 -0.69
CA GLU A 103 -2.99 16.16 -1.82
C GLU A 103 -4.01 16.06 -2.95
N SER A 104 -4.61 14.89 -3.15
CA SER A 104 -5.60 14.64 -4.20
C SER A 104 -7.02 15.05 -3.80
N GLY A 105 -7.23 15.48 -2.56
CA GLY A 105 -8.56 15.88 -2.08
C GLY A 105 -9.44 14.71 -1.67
N CYS A 106 -8.86 13.54 -1.37
CA CYS A 106 -9.64 12.40 -0.90
C CYS A 106 -10.16 12.64 0.52
N SER A 107 -11.32 12.08 0.83
CA SER A 107 -11.93 12.20 2.16
C SER A 107 -11.46 11.13 3.14
N LYS A 108 -10.94 10.01 2.61
CA LYS A 108 -10.45 8.90 3.44
C LYS A 108 -9.55 7.97 2.64
N VAL A 109 -8.75 7.21 3.36
CA VAL A 109 -8.02 6.05 2.86
C VAL A 109 -8.63 4.84 3.53
N TRP A 110 -8.99 3.83 2.76
CA TRP A 110 -9.61 2.64 3.33
C TRP A 110 -9.21 1.38 2.55
N GLY A 111 -9.41 0.23 3.15
CA GLY A 111 -9.11 -1.02 2.51
C GLY A 111 -9.83 -2.17 3.19
N SER A 112 -10.09 -3.23 2.43
CA SER A 112 -10.72 -4.44 2.94
C SER A 112 -9.75 -5.62 2.80
N MET A 113 -8.67 -5.55 3.55
CA MET A 113 -7.64 -6.58 3.58
C MET A 113 -7.24 -6.83 5.01
N GLN A 114 -6.50 -7.91 5.23
CA GLN A 114 -5.93 -8.16 6.53
C GLN A 114 -4.98 -7.01 6.86
N VAL A 115 -5.25 -6.33 7.97
CA VAL A 115 -4.41 -5.21 8.39
C VAL A 115 -3.05 -5.77 8.82
N PRO A 116 -1.93 -5.24 8.27
CA PRO A 116 -0.60 -5.67 8.71
C PRO A 116 -0.41 -5.43 10.21
N ASP A 117 0.34 -6.33 10.86
CA ASP A 117 0.60 -6.23 12.29
C ASP A 117 1.21 -4.88 12.70
N ASP A 118 1.97 -4.26 11.78
CA ASP A 118 2.58 -2.94 12.00
C ASP A 118 1.55 -1.83 12.20
N LEU A 119 0.33 -2.02 11.76
CA LEU A 119 -0.75 -1.02 11.86
C LEU A 119 -1.66 -1.26 13.07
N THR A 120 -1.54 -2.40 13.73
CA THR A 120 -2.33 -2.73 14.90
C THR A 120 -1.41 -2.88 16.10
N GLN A 121 -1.72 -2.17 17.19
CA GLN A 121 -0.97 -2.32 18.43
C GLN A 121 -1.42 -3.52 19.24
N ASP A 122 -2.67 -3.92 19.06
CA ASP A 122 -3.26 -5.06 19.74
C ASP A 122 -3.81 -6.03 18.69
N PRO A 123 -3.67 -7.35 18.93
CA PRO A 123 -4.32 -8.31 18.03
C PRO A 123 -5.83 -8.08 18.04
N PRO A 124 -6.49 -8.16 16.89
CA PRO A 124 -7.93 -8.04 16.87
C PRO A 124 -8.56 -9.15 17.72
N PRO A 125 -9.68 -8.88 18.38
CA PRO A 125 -10.37 -9.92 19.14
C PRO A 125 -10.73 -11.08 18.22
N SER A 126 -10.60 -12.30 18.73
CA SER A 126 -10.99 -13.47 17.95
C SER A 126 -12.48 -13.41 17.65
N PRO A 127 -12.89 -13.74 16.41
CA PRO A 127 -14.32 -13.75 16.08
C PRO A 127 -15.05 -14.80 16.96
N PRO A 128 -16.33 -14.57 17.25
CA PRO A 128 -17.12 -15.57 17.97
C PRO A 128 -17.10 -16.93 17.25
N GLU A 129 -17.19 -17.99 18.02
CA GLU A 129 -17.21 -19.34 17.49
C GLU A 129 -18.31 -19.50 16.45
N GLY A 130 -17.99 -20.07 15.30
CA GLY A 130 -18.92 -20.28 14.19
C GLY A 130 -19.00 -19.15 13.18
N ILE A 131 -18.28 -18.05 13.40
CA ILE A 131 -18.20 -16.96 12.44
C ILE A 131 -16.84 -17.00 11.76
N THR A 132 -16.86 -17.07 10.42
CA THR A 132 -15.63 -16.99 9.63
C THR A 132 -15.07 -15.58 9.74
N ALA A 133 -13.78 -15.47 10.08
CA ALA A 133 -13.12 -14.17 10.13
C ALA A 133 -13.05 -13.58 8.72
N GLU A 134 -13.76 -12.49 8.49
CA GLU A 134 -13.62 -11.74 7.24
C GLU A 134 -12.39 -10.84 7.30
N PRO A 135 -11.79 -10.49 6.13
CA PRO A 135 -10.70 -9.53 6.12
C PRO A 135 -11.09 -8.24 6.83
N SER A 136 -10.23 -7.78 7.70
CA SER A 136 -10.49 -6.54 8.44
C SER A 136 -10.53 -5.36 7.49
N THR A 137 -11.56 -4.52 7.64
CA THR A 137 -11.64 -3.25 6.91
C THR A 137 -11.02 -2.17 7.76
N PHE A 138 -10.09 -1.41 7.23
CA PHE A 138 -9.55 -0.25 7.91
C PHE A 138 -10.04 1.02 7.22
N VAL A 139 -10.20 2.10 8.00
CA VAL A 139 -10.59 3.42 7.47
C VAL A 139 -9.76 4.47 8.19
N ILE A 140 -9.10 5.32 7.41
CA ILE A 140 -8.34 6.46 7.92
C ILE A 140 -8.99 7.71 7.37
N PRO A 141 -9.78 8.45 8.19
CA PRO A 141 -10.40 9.68 7.72
C PRO A 141 -9.35 10.76 7.53
N ILE A 142 -9.55 11.58 6.52
CA ILE A 142 -8.69 12.74 6.25
C ILE A 142 -9.46 13.98 6.67
N PRO A 143 -8.92 14.76 7.62
CA PRO A 143 -9.59 15.98 8.08
C PRO A 143 -9.75 17.06 7.02
#